data_274285a8d8017e19be43a74e54de6d1d
#
_entry.id   274285a8d8017e19be43a74e54de6d1d
#
_cell.length_a   1.000
_cell.length_b   1.000
_cell.length_c   1.000
_cell.angle_alpha   90.00
_cell.angle_beta   90.00
_cell.angle_gamma   90.00
#
_symmetry.space_group_name_H-M   'P 1'
#
loop_
_entity.id
_entity.type
_entity.pdbx_description
1 polymer ?
#
loop_
_entity_poly.entity_id
_entity_poly.type
_entity_poly.pdbx_seq_one_letter_code
_entity_poly.pdbx_strand_id
1 'polypeptide(L)'
;LARSSVESFLQFSSRRDLREKAFQAWIRRGENGGTTDNRTLIAEMVALRGERAKLLGFATFADYRLDDQMAKTPAAARELLDEVWGRARAKAAGERDALQALVAQEGGNFALAPHDWRYYTEKLRKAKYDLDEAEIKPYFQLEKMIEAAFETAGRLFGLSFKPVSMPLYHPDARAWEVLDAQGRHIALFIGDYFARSSKHSGAWMTSLRDQEKLSGDIRPIVLNVCNFSKPAAGEPALLSFDDARTLFHEFGHALHGMLSNVTYPLLSGTAVPSDFVELPSQLYEHWLEVPETLQRYARHFRSGEPMPKALLDRLLATRTFNQGFDTVEYTACALVDLDLHSLPDASGLDISDFERKDLERMAMPAEIVMRHRLPHFQHLFSGGGYAAGYYSYMWSEVLDADAFAAFEETGNAFDPAMAKRLRDYVYSAGNLRDPSEAYKSFRGRLPTVDALLKKRGLADVTSA
;
A
#
# COMPACT_ATOMS: atom_id res chain seq x y z
N LEU A 1 16.17 8.49 10.66
CA LEU A 1 16.16 7.09 10.22
C LEU A 1 14.99 6.88 9.26
N ALA A 2 15.29 6.69 7.98
CA ALA A 2 14.30 6.33 6.99
C ALA A 2 13.99 4.82 7.08
N ARG A 3 12.75 4.42 6.76
CA ARG A 3 12.31 3.02 6.78
C ARG A 3 13.22 2.14 5.90
N SER A 4 13.45 2.54 4.66
CA SER A 4 14.29 1.81 3.69
C SER A 4 15.71 1.54 4.22
N SER A 5 16.31 2.50 4.93
CA SER A 5 17.66 2.33 5.49
C SER A 5 17.68 1.37 6.67
N VAL A 6 16.69 1.47 7.58
CA VAL A 6 16.64 0.64 8.79
C VAL A 6 16.25 -0.79 8.44
N GLU A 7 15.25 -1.00 7.59
CA GLU A 7 14.81 -2.35 7.21
C GLU A 7 15.92 -3.12 6.49
N SER A 8 16.64 -2.50 5.54
CA SER A 8 17.78 -3.14 4.91
C SER A 8 18.88 -3.49 5.92
N PHE A 9 19.14 -2.62 6.89
CA PHE A 9 20.11 -2.92 7.95
C PHE A 9 19.67 -4.09 8.82
N LEU A 10 18.40 -4.13 9.22
CA LEU A 10 17.82 -5.22 10.03
C LEU A 10 17.81 -6.55 9.26
N GLN A 11 17.63 -6.50 7.95
CA GLN A 11 17.57 -7.68 7.08
C GLN A 11 18.94 -8.32 6.84
N PHE A 12 20.00 -7.50 6.65
CA PHE A 12 21.29 -8.01 6.18
C PHE A 12 22.43 -7.95 7.20
N SER A 13 22.32 -7.17 8.27
CA SER A 13 23.40 -7.07 9.25
C SER A 13 23.47 -8.30 10.14
N SER A 14 24.63 -8.98 10.18
CA SER A 14 24.88 -10.10 11.10
C SER A 14 25.11 -9.65 12.56
N ARG A 15 25.31 -8.35 12.82
CA ARG A 15 25.55 -7.78 14.16
C ARG A 15 24.22 -7.58 14.88
N ARG A 16 23.80 -8.61 15.66
CA ARG A 16 22.56 -8.59 16.44
C ARG A 16 22.47 -7.39 17.39
N ASP A 17 23.55 -7.06 18.08
CA ASP A 17 23.65 -5.91 18.97
C ASP A 17 23.41 -4.56 18.25
N LEU A 18 23.85 -4.43 17.00
CA LEU A 18 23.62 -3.23 16.20
C LEU A 18 22.19 -3.24 15.61
N ARG A 19 21.63 -4.39 15.25
CA ARG A 19 20.23 -4.49 14.83
C ARG A 19 19.31 -4.03 15.97
N GLU A 20 19.56 -4.48 17.21
CA GLU A 20 18.80 -4.04 18.37
C GLU A 20 18.86 -2.53 18.57
N LYS A 21 20.06 -1.93 18.53
CA LYS A 21 20.23 -0.47 18.65
C LYS A 21 19.50 0.29 17.55
N ALA A 22 19.64 -0.15 16.29
CA ALA A 22 18.96 0.49 15.16
C ALA A 22 17.44 0.36 15.27
N PHE A 23 16.94 -0.80 15.66
CA PHE A 23 15.53 -1.07 15.86
C PHE A 23 14.93 -0.21 16.98
N GLN A 24 15.58 -0.15 18.14
CA GLN A 24 15.15 0.68 19.27
C GLN A 24 15.10 2.16 18.89
N ALA A 25 16.14 2.65 18.23
CA ALA A 25 16.16 4.04 17.75
C ALA A 25 15.03 4.31 16.74
N TRP A 26 14.68 3.33 15.93
CA TRP A 26 13.64 3.45 14.91
C TRP A 26 12.22 3.45 15.49
N ILE A 27 11.91 2.50 16.37
CA ILE A 27 10.56 2.38 16.95
C ILE A 27 10.26 3.46 18.00
N ARG A 28 11.29 4.10 18.56
CA ARG A 28 11.14 5.17 19.58
C ARG A 28 11.13 6.58 19.01
N ARG A 29 11.03 6.74 17.71
CA ARG A 29 10.90 8.08 17.10
C ARG A 29 9.65 8.78 17.63
N GLY A 30 9.79 10.08 17.95
CA GLY A 30 8.69 10.89 18.45
C GLY A 30 8.36 10.68 19.94
N GLU A 31 9.14 9.87 20.70
CA GLU A 31 8.94 9.63 22.14
C GLU A 31 10.23 9.79 22.98
N ASN A 32 11.21 10.52 22.47
CA ASN A 32 12.53 10.63 23.11
C ASN A 32 12.67 11.82 24.06
N GLY A 33 11.58 12.51 24.37
CA GLY A 33 11.58 13.73 25.17
C GLY A 33 12.05 14.97 24.38
N GLY A 34 11.93 16.13 25.00
CA GLY A 34 12.31 17.41 24.38
C GLY A 34 11.35 17.87 23.29
N THR A 35 11.87 18.70 22.39
CA THR A 35 11.07 19.39 21.35
C THR A 35 10.57 18.48 20.22
N THR A 36 11.06 17.25 20.15
CA THR A 36 10.66 16.26 19.14
C THR A 36 9.78 15.15 19.69
N ASP A 37 9.31 15.29 20.93
CA ASP A 37 8.36 14.35 21.54
C ASP A 37 6.92 14.73 21.13
N ASN A 38 6.24 13.83 20.45
CA ASN A 38 4.93 14.09 19.87
C ASN A 38 3.76 13.68 20.79
N ARG A 39 4.02 12.97 21.91
CA ARG A 39 2.96 12.36 22.72
C ARG A 39 1.95 13.37 23.25
N THR A 40 2.40 14.50 23.75
CA THR A 40 1.51 15.58 24.25
C THR A 40 0.68 16.18 23.13
N LEU A 41 1.30 16.44 21.96
CA LEU A 41 0.59 16.97 20.79
C LEU A 41 -0.46 15.99 20.26
N ILE A 42 -0.13 14.71 20.24
CA ILE A 42 -1.06 13.66 19.81
C ILE A 42 -2.26 13.58 20.77
N ALA A 43 -2.04 13.60 22.08
CA ALA A 43 -3.12 13.59 23.06
C ALA A 43 -4.06 14.79 22.87
N GLU A 44 -3.51 15.99 22.67
CA GLU A 44 -4.28 17.21 22.38
C GLU A 44 -5.07 17.09 21.07
N MET A 45 -4.44 16.59 20.00
CA MET A 45 -5.13 16.38 18.70
C MET A 45 -6.28 15.41 18.82
N VAL A 46 -6.12 14.30 19.55
CA VAL A 46 -7.18 13.29 19.75
C VAL A 46 -8.33 13.88 20.56
N ALA A 47 -8.05 14.64 21.63
CA ALA A 47 -9.06 15.34 22.42
C ALA A 47 -9.87 16.33 21.55
N LEU A 48 -9.18 17.19 20.77
CA LEU A 48 -9.83 18.14 19.85
C LEU A 48 -10.67 17.47 18.76
N ARG A 49 -10.22 16.31 18.26
CA ARG A 49 -11.02 15.50 17.31
C ARG A 49 -12.30 15.00 17.95
N GLY A 50 -12.23 14.52 19.20
CA GLY A 50 -13.41 14.10 19.98
C GLY A 50 -14.38 15.25 20.21
N GLU A 51 -13.88 16.44 20.61
CA GLU A 51 -14.72 17.64 20.75
C GLU A 51 -15.39 18.04 19.43
N ARG A 52 -14.63 18.04 18.32
CA ARG A 52 -15.18 18.30 16.98
C ARG A 52 -16.32 17.34 16.63
N ALA A 53 -16.14 16.06 16.86
CA ALA A 53 -17.17 15.05 16.58
C ALA A 53 -18.45 15.30 17.40
N LYS A 54 -18.32 15.60 18.70
CA LYS A 54 -19.44 15.94 19.57
C LYS A 54 -20.20 17.20 19.12
N LEU A 55 -19.47 18.24 18.69
CA LEU A 55 -20.07 19.47 18.14
C LEU A 55 -20.88 19.19 16.86
N LEU A 56 -20.48 18.17 16.09
CA LEU A 56 -21.17 17.74 14.87
C LEU A 56 -22.27 16.67 15.12
N GLY A 57 -22.52 16.30 16.40
CA GLY A 57 -23.58 15.38 16.78
C GLY A 57 -23.18 13.90 16.79
N PHE A 58 -21.90 13.58 16.70
CA PHE A 58 -21.39 12.21 16.74
C PHE A 58 -20.87 11.83 18.13
N ALA A 59 -20.97 10.56 18.49
CA ALA A 59 -20.50 10.07 19.79
C ALA A 59 -18.96 10.08 19.90
N THR A 60 -18.27 9.67 18.84
CA THR A 60 -16.80 9.60 18.75
C THR A 60 -16.30 10.18 17.43
N PHE A 61 -14.98 10.42 17.36
CA PHE A 61 -14.37 10.84 16.09
C PHE A 61 -14.43 9.74 15.02
N ALA A 62 -14.35 8.48 15.41
CA ALA A 62 -14.49 7.36 14.48
C ALA A 62 -15.92 7.32 13.89
N ASP A 63 -16.97 7.52 14.68
CA ASP A 63 -18.34 7.61 14.18
C ASP A 63 -18.49 8.74 13.14
N TYR A 64 -17.94 9.93 13.45
CA TYR A 64 -17.92 11.07 12.52
C TYR A 64 -17.17 10.76 11.23
N ARG A 65 -16.00 10.11 11.35
CA ARG A 65 -15.11 9.90 10.22
C ARG A 65 -15.63 8.82 9.26
N LEU A 66 -16.31 7.80 9.78
CA LEU A 66 -16.77 6.67 8.98
C LEU A 66 -18.18 6.87 8.40
N ASP A 67 -18.92 7.89 8.80
CA ASP A 67 -20.29 8.13 8.35
C ASP A 67 -20.43 8.23 6.81
N ASP A 68 -19.45 8.85 6.15
CA ASP A 68 -19.41 9.01 4.69
C ASP A 68 -18.53 7.95 3.96
N GLN A 69 -17.97 6.97 4.70
CA GLN A 69 -17.15 5.90 4.13
C GLN A 69 -18.00 4.68 3.72
N MET A 70 -17.40 3.69 3.00
CA MET A 70 -18.11 2.43 2.68
C MET A 70 -18.46 1.62 3.92
N ALA A 71 -17.59 1.58 4.91
CA ALA A 71 -17.79 0.86 6.17
C ALA A 71 -18.95 1.45 7.00
N LYS A 72 -19.27 2.73 6.86
CA LYS A 72 -20.33 3.46 7.56
C LYS A 72 -20.17 3.55 9.07
N THR A 73 -19.65 2.54 9.73
CA THR A 73 -19.53 2.49 11.19
C THR A 73 -18.16 1.92 11.63
N PRO A 74 -17.67 2.34 12.81
CA PRO A 74 -16.47 1.73 13.40
C PRO A 74 -16.64 0.22 13.65
N ALA A 75 -17.85 -0.25 13.94
CA ALA A 75 -18.14 -1.66 14.16
C ALA A 75 -17.91 -2.50 12.90
N ALA A 76 -18.35 -2.03 11.73
CA ALA A 76 -18.13 -2.76 10.47
C ALA A 76 -16.62 -2.82 10.08
N ALA A 77 -15.89 -1.73 10.29
CA ALA A 77 -14.43 -1.73 10.08
C ALA A 77 -13.74 -2.69 11.05
N ARG A 78 -14.18 -2.70 12.30
CA ARG A 78 -13.64 -3.61 13.34
C ARG A 78 -13.88 -5.08 13.00
N GLU A 79 -15.09 -5.44 12.56
CA GLU A 79 -15.45 -6.81 12.20
C GLU A 79 -14.47 -7.39 11.16
N LEU A 80 -14.18 -6.62 10.09
CA LEU A 80 -13.19 -7.02 9.10
C LEU A 80 -11.79 -7.18 9.72
N LEU A 81 -11.35 -6.20 10.52
CA LEU A 81 -10.01 -6.23 11.10
C LEU A 81 -9.85 -7.41 12.08
N ASP A 82 -10.86 -7.69 12.90
CA ASP A 82 -10.81 -8.79 13.88
C ASP A 82 -10.83 -10.16 13.19
N GLU A 83 -11.58 -10.34 12.09
CA GLU A 83 -11.55 -11.57 11.31
C GLU A 83 -10.15 -11.86 10.75
N VAL A 84 -9.51 -10.84 10.17
CA VAL A 84 -8.16 -10.98 9.63
C VAL A 84 -7.13 -11.13 10.74
N TRP A 85 -7.31 -10.42 11.87
CA TRP A 85 -6.38 -10.41 13.00
C TRP A 85 -6.15 -11.79 13.62
N GLY A 86 -7.22 -12.54 13.89
CA GLY A 86 -7.10 -13.89 14.45
C GLY A 86 -6.28 -14.84 13.57
N ARG A 87 -6.58 -14.86 12.27
CA ARG A 87 -5.87 -15.68 11.28
C ARG A 87 -4.42 -15.24 11.09
N ALA A 88 -4.17 -13.93 11.04
CA ALA A 88 -2.82 -13.39 10.87
C ALA A 88 -1.92 -13.74 12.06
N ARG A 89 -2.43 -13.66 13.31
CA ARG A 89 -1.67 -14.06 14.50
C ARG A 89 -1.33 -15.55 14.50
N ALA A 90 -2.28 -16.40 14.13
CA ALA A 90 -2.04 -17.85 14.05
C ALA A 90 -0.96 -18.17 13.02
N LYS A 91 -1.00 -17.52 11.84
CA LYS A 91 0.04 -17.67 10.82
C LYS A 91 1.40 -17.13 11.30
N ALA A 92 1.43 -15.95 11.91
CA ALA A 92 2.64 -15.34 12.46
C ALA A 92 3.28 -16.21 13.55
N ALA A 93 2.48 -16.92 14.35
CA ALA A 93 3.01 -17.88 15.33
C ALA A 93 3.77 -19.03 14.66
N GLY A 94 3.24 -19.60 13.59
CA GLY A 94 3.95 -20.63 12.79
C GLY A 94 5.22 -20.09 12.12
N GLU A 95 5.17 -18.86 11.62
CA GLU A 95 6.34 -18.18 11.05
C GLU A 95 7.41 -17.94 12.12
N ARG A 96 7.03 -17.44 13.30
CA ARG A 96 7.92 -17.30 14.48
C ARG A 96 8.62 -18.60 14.84
N ASP A 97 7.86 -19.70 14.91
CA ASP A 97 8.40 -21.00 15.30
C ASP A 97 9.44 -21.49 14.28
N ALA A 98 9.20 -21.26 12.98
CA ALA A 98 10.16 -21.58 11.93
C ALA A 98 11.45 -20.72 12.05
N LEU A 99 11.31 -19.42 12.35
CA LEU A 99 12.48 -18.56 12.58
C LEU A 99 13.24 -18.92 13.85
N GLN A 100 12.55 -19.28 14.93
CA GLN A 100 13.17 -19.74 16.18
C GLN A 100 13.93 -21.06 15.98
N ALA A 101 13.38 -21.98 15.17
CA ALA A 101 14.09 -23.21 14.81
C ALA A 101 15.38 -22.93 14.04
N LEU A 102 15.36 -21.93 13.14
CA LEU A 102 16.56 -21.51 12.41
C LEU A 102 17.61 -20.90 13.34
N VAL A 103 17.20 -20.08 14.34
CA VAL A 103 18.09 -19.57 15.38
C VAL A 103 18.80 -20.72 16.11
N ALA A 104 18.06 -21.75 16.50
CA ALA A 104 18.63 -22.93 17.19
C ALA A 104 19.57 -23.74 16.28
N GLN A 105 19.24 -23.93 15.02
CA GLN A 105 20.11 -24.62 14.05
C GLN A 105 21.44 -23.92 13.83
N GLU A 106 21.47 -22.57 13.92
CA GLU A 106 22.69 -21.78 13.85
C GLU A 106 23.46 -21.70 15.19
N GLY A 107 23.03 -22.43 16.20
CA GLY A 107 23.65 -22.45 17.52
C GLY A 107 23.28 -21.23 18.38
N GLY A 108 22.27 -20.46 18.00
CA GLY A 108 21.75 -19.36 18.82
C GLY A 108 21.01 -19.87 20.04
N ASN A 109 21.32 -19.29 21.22
CA ASN A 109 20.67 -19.60 22.50
C ASN A 109 19.94 -18.37 23.03
N PHE A 110 18.99 -17.88 22.23
CA PHE A 110 18.16 -16.72 22.59
C PHE A 110 16.76 -16.86 22.01
N ALA A 111 15.79 -16.23 22.62
CA ALA A 111 14.45 -16.08 22.07
C ALA A 111 14.46 -15.04 20.94
N LEU A 112 13.70 -15.31 19.88
CA LEU A 112 13.51 -14.38 18.76
C LEU A 112 12.93 -13.07 19.30
N ALA A 113 13.58 -11.96 18.99
CA ALA A 113 13.15 -10.62 19.33
C ALA A 113 12.71 -9.83 18.08
N PRO A 114 11.98 -8.72 18.21
CA PRO A 114 11.51 -7.95 17.05
C PRO A 114 12.61 -7.51 16.11
N HIS A 115 13.81 -7.19 16.61
CA HIS A 115 14.96 -6.81 15.81
C HIS A 115 15.64 -8.00 15.08
N ASP A 116 15.23 -9.23 15.38
CA ASP A 116 15.73 -10.45 14.75
C ASP A 116 14.83 -10.92 13.59
N TRP A 117 13.54 -10.58 13.61
CA TRP A 117 12.55 -11.12 12.70
C TRP A 117 12.97 -10.98 11.23
N ARG A 118 13.26 -9.76 10.76
CA ARG A 118 13.63 -9.50 9.35
C ARG A 118 14.92 -10.20 8.94
N TYR A 119 15.89 -10.33 9.84
CA TYR A 119 17.15 -11.02 9.58
C TYR A 119 16.95 -12.52 9.33
N TYR A 120 16.20 -13.18 10.21
CA TYR A 120 15.95 -14.62 10.08
C TYR A 120 14.92 -14.91 8.97
N THR A 121 13.97 -14.03 8.73
CA THR A 121 13.06 -14.13 7.59
C THR A 121 13.82 -14.16 6.27
N GLU A 122 14.81 -13.28 6.07
CA GLU A 122 15.62 -13.27 4.84
C GLU A 122 16.43 -14.56 4.68
N LYS A 123 17.02 -15.06 5.75
CA LYS A 123 17.71 -16.35 5.73
C LYS A 123 16.80 -17.50 5.38
N LEU A 124 15.61 -17.56 5.99
CA LEU A 124 14.61 -18.58 5.71
C LEU A 124 14.08 -18.48 4.27
N ARG A 125 13.85 -17.27 3.77
CA ARG A 125 13.44 -17.01 2.39
C ARG A 125 14.48 -17.55 1.41
N LYS A 126 15.76 -17.25 1.65
CA LYS A 126 16.86 -17.73 0.82
C LYS A 126 16.99 -19.27 0.88
N ALA A 127 16.87 -19.86 2.06
CA ALA A 127 16.96 -21.30 2.23
C ALA A 127 15.78 -22.05 1.58
N LYS A 128 14.56 -21.50 1.68
CA LYS A 128 13.33 -22.14 1.22
C LYS A 128 13.09 -21.99 -0.28
N TYR A 129 13.39 -20.80 -0.83
CA TYR A 129 13.05 -20.45 -2.22
C TYR A 129 14.27 -20.31 -3.12
N ASP A 130 15.49 -20.42 -2.56
CA ASP A 130 16.74 -20.19 -3.30
C ASP A 130 16.69 -18.87 -4.11
N LEU A 131 16.19 -17.82 -3.46
CA LEU A 131 15.90 -16.54 -4.08
C LEU A 131 16.77 -15.44 -3.45
N ASP A 132 17.57 -14.78 -4.27
CA ASP A 132 18.38 -13.63 -3.88
C ASP A 132 17.86 -12.38 -4.61
N GLU A 133 17.68 -11.29 -3.87
CA GLU A 133 17.26 -10.02 -4.47
C GLU A 133 18.27 -9.53 -5.54
N ALA A 134 19.55 -9.84 -5.37
CA ALA A 134 20.59 -9.53 -6.35
C ALA A 134 20.41 -10.27 -7.70
N GLU A 135 19.73 -11.43 -7.71
CA GLU A 135 19.37 -12.15 -8.94
C GLU A 135 18.16 -11.55 -9.63
N ILE A 136 17.22 -10.94 -8.86
CA ILE A 136 15.95 -10.43 -9.35
C ILE A 136 16.11 -9.01 -9.91
N LYS A 137 16.75 -8.13 -9.13
CA LYS A 137 16.88 -6.70 -9.42
C LYS A 137 17.38 -6.38 -10.83
N PRO A 138 18.31 -7.14 -11.45
CA PRO A 138 18.76 -6.92 -12.83
C PRO A 138 17.65 -6.96 -13.90
N TYR A 139 16.50 -7.57 -13.61
CA TYR A 139 15.38 -7.70 -14.54
C TYR A 139 14.34 -6.57 -14.41
N PHE A 140 14.38 -5.79 -13.32
CA PHE A 140 13.39 -4.74 -13.06
C PHE A 140 13.97 -3.35 -13.35
N GLN A 141 14.17 -3.05 -14.63
CA GLN A 141 14.59 -1.71 -15.07
C GLN A 141 13.39 -0.74 -14.98
N LEU A 142 13.59 0.45 -14.40
CA LEU A 142 12.56 1.48 -14.30
C LEU A 142 11.84 1.73 -15.63
N GLU A 143 12.62 1.88 -16.74
CA GLU A 143 12.04 2.13 -18.06
C GLU A 143 11.12 1.00 -18.50
N LYS A 144 11.52 -0.25 -18.27
CA LYS A 144 10.70 -1.42 -18.62
C LYS A 144 9.46 -1.55 -17.74
N MET A 145 9.53 -1.15 -16.48
CA MET A 145 8.35 -1.15 -15.60
C MET A 145 7.36 -0.04 -15.97
N ILE A 146 7.84 1.12 -16.42
CA ILE A 146 6.99 2.18 -16.97
C ILE A 146 6.31 1.69 -18.28
N GLU A 147 7.06 1.09 -19.20
CA GLU A 147 6.50 0.49 -20.42
C GLU A 147 5.44 -0.57 -20.09
N ALA A 148 5.69 -1.43 -19.10
CA ALA A 148 4.76 -2.46 -18.64
C ALA A 148 3.45 -1.85 -18.10
N ALA A 149 3.56 -0.80 -17.27
CA ALA A 149 2.39 -0.10 -16.75
C ALA A 149 1.58 0.55 -17.89
N PHE A 150 2.24 1.20 -18.83
CA PHE A 150 1.58 1.83 -19.99
C PHE A 150 0.91 0.81 -20.91
N GLU A 151 1.58 -0.33 -21.21
CA GLU A 151 0.95 -1.36 -22.05
C GLU A 151 -0.24 -2.01 -21.34
N THR A 152 -0.14 -2.26 -20.04
CA THR A 152 -1.27 -2.76 -19.26
C THR A 152 -2.48 -1.84 -19.38
N ALA A 153 -2.29 -0.51 -19.22
CA ALA A 153 -3.35 0.48 -19.44
C ALA A 153 -3.86 0.51 -20.88
N GLY A 154 -2.98 0.31 -21.85
CA GLY A 154 -3.35 0.18 -23.26
C GLY A 154 -4.26 -1.01 -23.51
N ARG A 155 -3.92 -2.17 -22.97
CA ARG A 155 -4.72 -3.40 -23.11
C ARG A 155 -6.07 -3.34 -22.38
N LEU A 156 -6.09 -2.77 -21.17
CA LEU A 156 -7.32 -2.68 -20.39
C LEU A 156 -8.25 -1.56 -20.87
N PHE A 157 -7.71 -0.40 -21.19
CA PHE A 157 -8.50 0.82 -21.37
C PHE A 157 -8.32 1.50 -22.73
N GLY A 158 -7.48 0.95 -23.59
CA GLY A 158 -7.22 1.50 -24.93
C GLY A 158 -6.38 2.79 -24.89
N LEU A 159 -5.54 2.98 -23.86
CA LEU A 159 -4.72 4.17 -23.72
C LEU A 159 -3.37 4.05 -24.45
N SER A 160 -2.85 5.19 -24.88
CA SER A 160 -1.48 5.32 -25.37
C SER A 160 -0.80 6.53 -24.73
N PHE A 161 0.52 6.45 -24.56
CA PHE A 161 1.33 7.44 -23.86
C PHE A 161 2.43 7.94 -24.76
N LYS A 162 2.40 9.23 -25.08
CA LYS A 162 3.38 9.89 -25.94
C LYS A 162 4.29 10.79 -25.11
N PRO A 163 5.61 10.57 -25.09
CA PRO A 163 6.53 11.50 -24.42
C PRO A 163 6.37 12.92 -24.96
N VAL A 164 6.31 13.91 -24.08
CA VAL A 164 6.28 15.32 -24.45
C VAL A 164 7.41 16.08 -23.77
N SER A 165 8.07 16.96 -24.54
CA SER A 165 9.09 17.86 -24.00
C SER A 165 8.44 19.17 -23.62
N MET A 166 8.50 19.49 -22.31
CA MET A 166 7.95 20.72 -21.76
C MET A 166 8.75 21.14 -20.50
N PRO A 167 8.72 22.43 -20.10
CA PRO A 167 9.29 22.85 -18.82
C PRO A 167 8.59 22.15 -17.66
N LEU A 168 9.37 21.47 -16.80
CA LEU A 168 8.90 20.83 -15.58
C LEU A 168 9.67 21.40 -14.39
N TYR A 169 9.15 21.22 -13.18
CA TYR A 169 9.70 21.73 -11.93
C TYR A 169 11.05 21.08 -11.53
N HIS A 170 11.40 19.94 -12.11
CA HIS A 170 12.67 19.25 -11.86
C HIS A 170 13.13 18.48 -13.11
N PRO A 171 14.46 18.42 -13.40
CA PRO A 171 14.99 17.77 -14.60
C PRO A 171 14.76 16.24 -14.64
N ASP A 172 14.55 15.59 -13.50
CA ASP A 172 14.25 14.16 -13.43
C ASP A 172 12.76 13.85 -13.68
N ALA A 173 11.89 14.86 -13.62
CA ALA A 173 10.47 14.68 -13.94
C ALA A 173 10.28 14.54 -15.46
N ARG A 174 9.37 13.67 -15.87
CA ARG A 174 9.05 13.39 -17.27
C ARG A 174 7.55 13.49 -17.49
N ALA A 175 7.15 13.90 -18.70
CA ALA A 175 5.75 14.08 -19.04
C ALA A 175 5.36 13.24 -20.27
N TRP A 176 4.11 12.79 -20.27
CA TRP A 176 3.49 12.06 -21.37
C TRP A 176 2.10 12.62 -21.65
N GLU A 177 1.81 12.86 -22.91
CA GLU A 177 0.45 13.03 -23.39
C GLU A 177 -0.27 11.69 -23.39
N VAL A 178 -1.45 11.64 -22.80
CA VAL A 178 -2.28 10.42 -22.71
C VAL A 178 -3.42 10.54 -23.71
N LEU A 179 -3.50 9.56 -24.60
CA LEU A 179 -4.48 9.51 -25.68
C LEU A 179 -5.40 8.31 -25.51
N ASP A 180 -6.66 8.47 -25.87
CA ASP A 180 -7.61 7.36 -25.96
C ASP A 180 -7.43 6.52 -27.25
N ALA A 181 -8.24 5.48 -27.41
CA ALA A 181 -8.20 4.58 -28.56
C ALA A 181 -8.49 5.28 -29.93
N GLN A 182 -9.09 6.47 -29.91
CA GLN A 182 -9.33 7.32 -31.07
C GLN A 182 -8.24 8.37 -31.29
N GLY A 183 -7.18 8.34 -30.50
CA GLY A 183 -6.07 9.29 -30.54
C GLY A 183 -6.41 10.68 -30.00
N ARG A 184 -7.50 10.83 -29.24
CA ARG A 184 -7.87 12.10 -28.61
C ARG A 184 -7.10 12.27 -27.30
N HIS A 185 -6.63 13.49 -27.06
CA HIS A 185 -6.00 13.87 -25.80
C HIS A 185 -7.00 13.77 -24.65
N ILE A 186 -6.64 13.01 -23.61
CA ILE A 186 -7.49 12.86 -22.41
C ILE A 186 -6.81 13.31 -21.11
N ALA A 187 -5.48 13.33 -21.05
CA ALA A 187 -4.74 13.74 -19.85
C ALA A 187 -3.29 14.09 -20.17
N LEU A 188 -2.66 14.79 -19.24
CA LEU A 188 -1.19 14.87 -19.14
C LEU A 188 -0.75 14.07 -17.91
N PHE A 189 0.16 13.12 -18.09
CA PHE A 189 0.77 12.35 -17.01
C PHE A 189 2.20 12.81 -16.78
N ILE A 190 2.58 13.02 -15.52
CA ILE A 190 3.93 13.39 -15.10
C ILE A 190 4.44 12.31 -14.14
N GLY A 191 5.64 11.81 -14.36
CA GLY A 191 6.32 10.87 -13.47
C GLY A 191 7.59 11.46 -12.88
N ASP A 192 7.73 11.42 -11.57
CA ASP A 192 8.89 11.87 -10.82
C ASP A 192 9.35 10.75 -9.89
N TYR A 193 10.27 9.92 -10.35
CA TYR A 193 10.53 8.60 -9.78
C TYR A 193 11.67 8.56 -8.75
N PHE A 194 12.63 9.52 -8.79
CA PHE A 194 13.84 9.42 -7.99
C PHE A 194 13.77 10.19 -6.66
N ALA A 195 14.39 9.60 -5.63
CA ALA A 195 14.55 10.25 -4.33
C ALA A 195 15.45 11.50 -4.42
N ARG A 196 15.12 12.52 -3.63
CA ARG A 196 15.95 13.72 -3.42
C ARG A 196 15.58 14.41 -2.11
N SER A 197 16.44 15.29 -1.61
CA SER A 197 16.29 15.95 -0.29
C SER A 197 15.02 16.79 -0.15
N SER A 198 14.43 17.25 -1.27
CA SER A 198 13.21 18.05 -1.28
C SER A 198 11.91 17.23 -1.28
N LYS A 199 12.00 15.90 -1.27
CA LYS A 199 10.85 14.99 -1.19
C LYS A 199 10.69 14.40 0.22
N HIS A 200 9.45 14.14 0.60
CA HIS A 200 9.14 13.22 1.71
C HIS A 200 9.38 11.77 1.28
N SER A 201 9.58 10.88 2.25
CA SER A 201 9.64 9.43 1.99
C SER A 201 8.27 8.87 1.62
N GLY A 202 8.24 7.74 0.94
CA GLY A 202 7.04 7.09 0.42
C GLY A 202 6.81 7.40 -1.06
N ALA A 203 5.62 7.08 -1.55
CA ALA A 203 5.17 7.41 -2.89
C ALA A 203 3.75 7.95 -2.82
N TRP A 204 3.33 8.70 -3.83
CA TRP A 204 1.97 9.24 -3.90
C TRP A 204 1.62 9.70 -5.32
N MET A 205 0.33 9.72 -5.60
CA MET A 205 -0.27 10.41 -6.73
C MET A 205 -0.84 11.75 -6.26
N THR A 206 -0.80 12.75 -7.12
CA THR A 206 -1.54 14.00 -6.95
C THR A 206 -2.01 14.55 -8.29
N SER A 207 -3.15 15.25 -8.28
CA SER A 207 -3.61 16.03 -9.43
C SER A 207 -3.12 17.48 -9.33
N LEU A 208 -2.47 17.96 -10.36
CA LEU A 208 -2.19 19.38 -10.53
C LEU A 208 -3.39 20.14 -11.13
N ARG A 209 -4.25 19.40 -11.82
CA ARG A 209 -5.53 19.85 -12.34
C ARG A 209 -6.47 18.63 -12.43
N ASP A 210 -7.62 18.74 -11.80
CA ASP A 210 -8.63 17.69 -11.87
C ASP A 210 -9.42 17.75 -13.19
N GLN A 211 -9.95 16.60 -13.60
CA GLN A 211 -10.88 16.53 -14.71
C GLN A 211 -12.23 17.13 -14.31
N GLU A 212 -12.83 17.94 -15.17
CA GLU A 212 -14.18 18.43 -14.93
C GLU A 212 -14.86 18.86 -16.26
N LYS A 213 -16.20 19.03 -16.23
CA LYS A 213 -16.99 19.50 -17.35
C LYS A 213 -17.88 20.69 -17.03
N LEU A 214 -17.75 21.23 -15.81
CA LEU A 214 -18.53 22.39 -15.36
C LEU A 214 -18.15 23.66 -16.12
N SER A 215 -16.85 23.88 -16.27
CA SER A 215 -16.28 25.05 -16.96
C SER A 215 -15.87 24.78 -18.41
N GLY A 216 -16.17 23.56 -18.93
CA GLY A 216 -15.75 23.09 -20.24
C GLY A 216 -15.17 21.68 -20.15
N ASP A 217 -14.59 21.17 -21.22
CA ASP A 217 -13.92 19.89 -21.24
C ASP A 217 -12.48 20.02 -20.70
N ILE A 218 -12.35 20.14 -19.36
CA ILE A 218 -11.07 20.31 -18.68
C ILE A 218 -10.41 18.95 -18.48
N ARG A 219 -9.24 18.80 -19.10
CA ARG A 219 -8.45 17.56 -19.03
C ARG A 219 -7.52 17.56 -17.82
N PRO A 220 -7.35 16.43 -17.12
CA PRO A 220 -6.54 16.37 -15.91
C PRO A 220 -5.05 16.43 -16.20
N ILE A 221 -4.30 16.93 -15.22
CA ILE A 221 -2.84 16.85 -15.14
C ILE A 221 -2.52 16.08 -13.87
N VAL A 222 -1.96 14.90 -14.02
CA VAL A 222 -1.72 13.94 -12.94
C VAL A 222 -0.23 13.73 -12.77
N LEU A 223 0.22 13.68 -11.52
CA LEU A 223 1.61 13.50 -11.13
C LEU A 223 1.76 12.29 -10.21
N ASN A 224 2.65 11.35 -10.56
CA ASN A 224 3.15 10.33 -9.65
C ASN A 224 4.53 10.71 -9.12
N VAL A 225 4.71 10.58 -7.81
CA VAL A 225 5.98 10.82 -7.12
C VAL A 225 6.41 9.53 -6.44
N CYS A 226 7.61 9.05 -6.76
CA CYS A 226 8.26 7.94 -6.08
C CYS A 226 9.59 8.39 -5.46
N ASN A 227 10.23 7.50 -4.72
CA ASN A 227 11.52 7.74 -4.08
C ASN A 227 12.50 6.58 -4.35
N PHE A 228 12.59 6.15 -5.60
CA PHE A 228 13.54 5.13 -6.02
C PHE A 228 14.98 5.65 -5.98
N SER A 229 15.93 4.75 -5.76
CA SER A 229 17.34 5.11 -5.77
C SER A 229 17.76 5.57 -7.17
N LYS A 230 18.34 6.78 -7.26
CA LYS A 230 18.88 7.30 -8.52
C LYS A 230 20.18 6.56 -8.84
N PRO A 231 20.33 5.99 -10.06
CA PRO A 231 21.57 5.31 -10.45
C PRO A 231 22.69 6.31 -10.67
N ALA A 232 23.92 5.80 -10.74
CA ALA A 232 25.06 6.58 -11.23
C ALA A 232 24.83 7.02 -12.70
N ALA A 233 25.48 8.09 -13.11
CA ALA A 233 25.36 8.59 -14.47
C ALA A 233 25.75 7.50 -15.50
N GLY A 234 24.85 7.24 -16.45
CA GLY A 234 25.05 6.22 -17.48
C GLY A 234 24.64 4.79 -17.10
N GLU A 235 24.24 4.55 -15.83
CA GLU A 235 23.73 3.26 -15.39
C GLU A 235 22.18 3.25 -15.41
N PRO A 236 21.55 2.09 -15.69
CA PRO A 236 20.10 1.97 -15.63
C PRO A 236 19.60 2.01 -14.19
N ALA A 237 18.41 2.58 -13.97
CA ALA A 237 17.73 2.48 -12.68
C ALA A 237 17.13 1.07 -12.54
N LEU A 238 17.64 0.31 -11.58
CA LEU A 238 17.17 -1.03 -11.26
C LEU A 238 16.34 -1.00 -9.99
N LEU A 239 15.13 -1.50 -10.08
CA LEU A 239 14.14 -1.52 -9.00
C LEU A 239 14.18 -2.85 -8.25
N SER A 240 13.80 -2.84 -6.98
CA SER A 240 13.32 -4.04 -6.31
C SER A 240 11.95 -4.44 -6.87
N PHE A 241 11.50 -5.66 -6.57
CA PHE A 241 10.14 -6.06 -6.93
C PHE A 241 9.08 -5.18 -6.23
N ASP A 242 9.33 -4.80 -4.98
CA ASP A 242 8.47 -3.89 -4.23
C ASP A 242 8.44 -2.47 -4.80
N ASP A 243 9.58 -1.95 -5.31
CA ASP A 243 9.60 -0.67 -6.04
C ASP A 243 8.76 -0.74 -7.32
N ALA A 244 8.85 -1.85 -8.06
CA ALA A 244 8.03 -2.07 -9.26
C ALA A 244 6.55 -2.16 -8.92
N ARG A 245 6.18 -2.83 -7.80
CA ARG A 245 4.81 -2.86 -7.29
C ARG A 245 4.34 -1.46 -6.91
N THR A 246 5.15 -0.68 -6.21
CA THR A 246 4.85 0.72 -5.87
C THR A 246 4.60 1.56 -7.12
N LEU A 247 5.39 1.38 -8.19
CA LEU A 247 5.18 2.06 -9.47
C LEU A 247 3.80 1.74 -10.06
N PHE A 248 3.39 0.47 -10.05
CA PHE A 248 2.06 0.05 -10.52
C PHE A 248 0.95 0.60 -9.62
N HIS A 249 1.13 0.59 -8.30
CA HIS A 249 0.22 1.18 -7.34
C HIS A 249 -0.06 2.65 -7.64
N GLU A 250 0.97 3.48 -7.67
CA GLU A 250 0.82 4.91 -7.95
C GLU A 250 0.24 5.17 -9.34
N PHE A 251 0.57 4.31 -10.30
CA PHE A 251 0.01 4.43 -11.64
C PHE A 251 -1.48 4.04 -11.67
N GLY A 252 -1.93 3.13 -10.82
CA GLY A 252 -3.35 2.83 -10.62
C GLY A 252 -4.13 4.06 -10.11
N HIS A 253 -3.58 4.79 -9.14
CA HIS A 253 -4.14 6.10 -8.73
C HIS A 253 -4.11 7.13 -9.88
N ALA A 254 -3.01 7.17 -10.64
CA ALA A 254 -2.93 8.07 -11.79
C ALA A 254 -4.02 7.77 -12.83
N LEU A 255 -4.28 6.49 -13.12
CA LEU A 255 -5.38 6.08 -14.01
C LEU A 255 -6.75 6.50 -13.47
N HIS A 256 -6.96 6.41 -12.16
CA HIS A 256 -8.18 6.90 -11.51
C HIS A 256 -8.40 8.41 -11.73
N GLY A 257 -7.33 9.20 -11.68
CA GLY A 257 -7.37 10.63 -12.04
C GLY A 257 -7.55 10.87 -13.53
N MET A 258 -6.75 10.19 -14.38
CA MET A 258 -6.73 10.42 -15.84
C MET A 258 -7.99 9.96 -16.57
N LEU A 259 -8.61 8.89 -16.09
CA LEU A 259 -9.84 8.33 -16.70
C LEU A 259 -11.12 8.95 -16.16
N SER A 260 -11.04 9.80 -15.13
CA SER A 260 -12.20 10.47 -14.55
C SER A 260 -13.07 11.15 -15.60
N ASN A 261 -14.39 11.01 -15.47
CA ASN A 261 -15.35 11.52 -16.44
C ASN A 261 -16.61 12.08 -15.74
N VAL A 262 -16.40 13.12 -14.95
CA VAL A 262 -17.43 13.74 -14.12
C VAL A 262 -17.69 15.18 -14.51
N THR A 263 -18.81 15.74 -14.07
CA THR A 263 -19.15 17.15 -14.33
C THR A 263 -18.45 18.07 -13.31
N TYR A 264 -18.46 17.69 -12.04
CA TYR A 264 -17.98 18.54 -10.94
C TYR A 264 -16.60 18.09 -10.47
N PRO A 265 -15.61 19.02 -10.33
CA PRO A 265 -14.24 18.68 -9.93
C PRO A 265 -14.18 18.03 -8.54
N LEU A 266 -15.08 18.39 -7.62
CA LEU A 266 -15.17 17.79 -6.28
C LEU A 266 -15.53 16.28 -6.27
N LEU A 267 -15.95 15.75 -7.41
CA LEU A 267 -16.27 14.32 -7.59
C LEU A 267 -15.23 13.60 -8.46
N SER A 268 -14.16 14.31 -8.85
CA SER A 268 -13.22 13.81 -9.86
C SER A 268 -12.18 12.85 -9.27
N GLY A 269 -11.91 11.79 -10.02
CA GLY A 269 -10.77 10.89 -9.77
C GLY A 269 -10.76 10.35 -8.35
N THR A 270 -9.71 10.67 -7.61
CA THR A 270 -9.46 10.19 -6.25
C THR A 270 -10.27 10.89 -5.16
N ALA A 271 -11.20 11.81 -5.53
CA ALA A 271 -12.13 12.45 -4.57
C ALA A 271 -13.29 11.49 -4.19
N VAL A 272 -12.96 10.32 -3.72
CA VAL A 272 -13.86 9.22 -3.30
C VAL A 272 -13.61 8.89 -1.82
N PRO A 273 -14.48 8.11 -1.15
CA PRO A 273 -14.23 7.63 0.20
C PRO A 273 -12.85 6.97 0.36
N SER A 274 -12.22 7.18 1.51
CA SER A 274 -10.85 6.70 1.77
C SER A 274 -10.74 5.18 1.69
N ASP A 275 -11.79 4.44 2.06
CA ASP A 275 -11.85 2.98 1.99
C ASP A 275 -12.21 2.42 0.60
N PHE A 276 -12.34 3.32 -0.39
CA PHE A 276 -12.46 2.96 -1.80
C PHE A 276 -11.28 3.45 -2.64
N VAL A 277 -10.58 4.50 -2.20
CA VAL A 277 -9.55 5.18 -3.00
C VAL A 277 -8.37 4.29 -3.35
N GLU A 278 -8.05 3.32 -2.50
CA GLU A 278 -6.95 2.36 -2.72
C GLU A 278 -7.35 1.19 -3.65
N LEU A 279 -8.64 1.00 -3.96
CA LEU A 279 -9.05 -0.07 -4.88
C LEU A 279 -8.39 0.05 -6.27
N PRO A 280 -8.39 1.20 -6.96
CA PRO A 280 -7.76 1.30 -8.27
C PRO A 280 -6.25 1.05 -8.25
N SER A 281 -5.56 1.49 -7.20
CA SER A 281 -4.11 1.35 -7.05
C SER A 281 -3.70 -0.09 -6.71
N GLN A 282 -4.29 -0.67 -5.67
CA GLN A 282 -4.01 -2.05 -5.24
C GLN A 282 -4.41 -3.07 -6.31
N LEU A 283 -5.53 -2.84 -6.99
CA LEU A 283 -5.95 -3.68 -8.10
C LEU A 283 -4.94 -3.66 -9.25
N TYR A 284 -4.37 -2.49 -9.54
CA TYR A 284 -3.41 -2.37 -10.65
C TYR A 284 -2.09 -3.12 -10.41
N GLU A 285 -1.70 -3.32 -9.15
CA GLU A 285 -0.53 -4.13 -8.75
C GLU A 285 -0.61 -5.57 -9.26
N HIS A 286 -1.82 -6.16 -9.31
CA HIS A 286 -2.01 -7.55 -9.76
C HIS A 286 -1.50 -7.77 -11.19
N TRP A 287 -1.62 -6.77 -12.09
CA TRP A 287 -1.14 -6.91 -13.47
C TRP A 287 0.38 -6.95 -13.60
N LEU A 288 1.14 -6.40 -12.64
CA LEU A 288 2.59 -6.61 -12.58
C LEU A 288 2.90 -8.10 -12.43
N GLU A 289 2.09 -8.81 -11.64
CA GLU A 289 2.31 -10.21 -11.28
C GLU A 289 1.73 -11.21 -12.29
N VAL A 290 1.03 -10.73 -13.33
CA VAL A 290 0.59 -11.60 -14.43
C VAL A 290 1.82 -12.17 -15.14
N PRO A 291 1.95 -13.51 -15.28
CA PRO A 291 3.14 -14.14 -15.87
C PRO A 291 3.51 -13.58 -17.24
N GLU A 292 2.53 -13.29 -18.09
CA GLU A 292 2.75 -12.69 -19.42
C GLU A 292 3.42 -11.31 -19.32
N THR A 293 3.01 -10.46 -18.37
CA THR A 293 3.60 -9.15 -18.14
C THR A 293 5.06 -9.28 -17.73
N LEU A 294 5.35 -10.14 -16.73
CA LEU A 294 6.70 -10.37 -16.26
C LEU A 294 7.60 -11.00 -17.35
N GLN A 295 7.13 -11.98 -18.10
CA GLN A 295 7.91 -12.58 -19.22
C GLN A 295 8.27 -11.56 -20.29
N ARG A 296 7.40 -10.59 -20.53
CA ARG A 296 7.62 -9.57 -21.55
C ARG A 296 8.54 -8.43 -21.10
N TYR A 297 8.40 -7.96 -19.85
CA TYR A 297 9.02 -6.74 -19.37
C TYR A 297 10.13 -6.94 -18.34
N ALA A 298 10.14 -8.03 -17.57
CA ALA A 298 11.24 -8.37 -16.68
C ALA A 298 12.41 -8.92 -17.50
N ARG A 299 13.22 -8.00 -18.05
CA ARG A 299 14.37 -8.30 -18.91
C ARG A 299 15.67 -7.85 -18.30
N HIS A 300 16.68 -8.72 -18.34
CA HIS A 300 18.00 -8.44 -17.79
C HIS A 300 18.62 -7.22 -18.48
N PHE A 301 19.06 -6.25 -17.68
CA PHE A 301 19.48 -4.93 -18.18
C PHE A 301 20.69 -4.93 -19.12
N ARG A 302 21.56 -5.96 -19.08
CA ARG A 302 22.72 -6.09 -19.97
C ARG A 302 22.42 -6.96 -21.19
N SER A 303 21.82 -8.14 -20.98
CA SER A 303 21.62 -9.09 -22.07
C SER A 303 20.32 -8.89 -22.83
N GLY A 304 19.31 -8.20 -22.23
CA GLY A 304 17.97 -8.08 -22.79
C GLY A 304 17.14 -9.36 -22.70
N GLU A 305 17.71 -10.45 -22.18
CA GLU A 305 17.01 -11.73 -22.03
C GLU A 305 15.87 -11.63 -21.00
N PRO A 306 14.73 -12.29 -21.21
CA PRO A 306 13.66 -12.35 -20.24
C PRO A 306 14.11 -13.08 -18.97
N MET A 307 13.45 -12.79 -17.86
CA MET A 307 13.68 -13.53 -16.61
C MET A 307 13.46 -15.02 -16.84
N PRO A 308 14.40 -15.88 -16.44
CA PRO A 308 14.24 -17.32 -16.57
C PRO A 308 13.00 -17.80 -15.86
N LYS A 309 12.24 -18.75 -16.48
CA LYS A 309 11.00 -19.26 -15.88
C LYS A 309 11.20 -19.79 -14.47
N ALA A 310 12.29 -20.50 -14.20
CA ALA A 310 12.59 -21.00 -12.86
C ALA A 310 12.76 -19.89 -11.83
N LEU A 311 13.35 -18.75 -12.18
CA LEU A 311 13.49 -17.58 -11.32
C LEU A 311 12.13 -16.91 -11.10
N LEU A 312 11.34 -16.78 -12.17
CA LEU A 312 9.97 -16.25 -12.10
C LEU A 312 9.08 -17.10 -11.19
N ASP A 313 9.11 -18.43 -11.36
CA ASP A 313 8.31 -19.35 -10.54
C ASP A 313 8.71 -19.23 -9.05
N ARG A 314 10.01 -19.11 -8.74
CA ARG A 314 10.51 -18.88 -7.37
C ARG A 314 10.02 -17.54 -6.81
N LEU A 315 10.08 -16.47 -7.60
CA LEU A 315 9.58 -15.15 -7.20
C LEU A 315 8.08 -15.20 -6.87
N LEU A 316 7.28 -15.79 -7.74
CA LEU A 316 5.84 -15.89 -7.53
C LEU A 316 5.47 -16.82 -6.35
N ALA A 317 6.28 -17.82 -6.04
CA ALA A 317 6.08 -18.69 -4.89
C ALA A 317 6.28 -17.96 -3.54
N THR A 318 6.93 -16.81 -3.51
CA THR A 318 7.11 -16.02 -2.28
C THR A 318 5.91 -15.15 -1.91
N ARG A 319 4.88 -15.08 -2.72
CA ARG A 319 3.71 -14.18 -2.52
C ARG A 319 3.04 -14.31 -1.15
N THR A 320 2.98 -15.53 -0.62
CA THR A 320 2.35 -15.80 0.69
C THR A 320 3.37 -16.00 1.81
N PHE A 321 4.65 -15.76 1.54
CA PHE A 321 5.72 -15.88 2.52
C PHE A 321 5.70 -14.68 3.47
N ASN A 322 5.86 -14.91 4.76
CA ASN A 322 5.86 -13.90 5.83
C ASN A 322 4.57 -13.06 5.94
N GLN A 323 3.46 -13.52 5.35
CA GLN A 323 2.19 -12.78 5.35
C GLN A 323 1.51 -12.74 6.73
N GLY A 324 1.84 -13.65 7.64
CA GLY A 324 1.43 -13.55 9.05
C GLY A 324 2.00 -12.31 9.69
N PHE A 325 3.32 -12.13 9.60
CA PHE A 325 4.02 -10.96 10.12
C PHE A 325 3.51 -9.64 9.49
N ASP A 326 3.49 -9.57 8.15
CA ASP A 326 3.11 -8.35 7.43
C ASP A 326 1.68 -7.92 7.75
N THR A 327 0.78 -8.91 7.88
CA THR A 327 -0.63 -8.64 8.22
C THR A 327 -0.78 -8.21 9.68
N VAL A 328 -0.07 -8.84 10.63
CA VAL A 328 -0.08 -8.44 12.06
C VAL A 328 0.48 -7.04 12.22
N GLU A 329 1.64 -6.74 11.61
CA GLU A 329 2.30 -5.43 11.70
C GLU A 329 1.38 -4.29 11.23
N TYR A 330 0.61 -4.53 10.16
CA TYR A 330 -0.35 -3.56 9.61
C TYR A 330 -1.64 -3.50 10.42
N THR A 331 -2.29 -4.65 10.69
CA THR A 331 -3.62 -4.70 11.31
C THR A 331 -3.59 -4.14 12.72
N ALA A 332 -2.49 -4.34 13.46
CA ALA A 332 -2.29 -3.69 14.75
C ALA A 332 -2.40 -2.15 14.66
N CYS A 333 -1.83 -1.55 13.62
CA CYS A 333 -1.95 -0.11 13.41
C CYS A 333 -3.40 0.33 13.15
N ALA A 334 -4.14 -0.43 12.35
CA ALA A 334 -5.52 -0.11 12.02
C ALA A 334 -6.45 -0.26 13.24
N LEU A 335 -6.23 -1.30 14.05
CA LEU A 335 -6.97 -1.52 15.28
C LEU A 335 -6.70 -0.42 16.31
N VAL A 336 -5.42 -0.09 16.56
CA VAL A 336 -5.03 0.98 17.48
C VAL A 336 -5.56 2.34 17.03
N ASP A 337 -5.53 2.64 15.73
CA ASP A 337 -6.12 3.87 15.16
C ASP A 337 -7.63 3.94 15.46
N LEU A 338 -8.35 2.86 15.16
CA LEU A 338 -9.80 2.80 15.35
C LEU A 338 -10.18 2.94 16.82
N ASP A 339 -9.46 2.25 17.72
CA ASP A 339 -9.70 2.30 19.16
C ASP A 339 -9.39 3.66 19.76
N LEU A 340 -8.28 4.27 19.37
CA LEU A 340 -7.89 5.60 19.79
C LEU A 340 -8.96 6.65 19.44
N HIS A 341 -9.50 6.59 18.23
CA HIS A 341 -10.48 7.54 17.74
C HIS A 341 -11.94 7.17 18.08
N SER A 342 -12.16 6.00 18.66
CA SER A 342 -13.43 5.56 19.26
C SER A 342 -13.56 5.89 20.76
N LEU A 343 -12.56 6.54 21.35
CA LEU A 343 -12.64 6.99 22.73
C LEU A 343 -13.75 8.04 22.88
N PRO A 344 -14.71 7.84 23.79
CA PRO A 344 -15.77 8.82 24.05
C PRO A 344 -15.23 10.07 24.75
N ASP A 345 -14.13 9.94 25.48
CA ASP A 345 -13.38 11.03 26.10
C ASP A 345 -11.89 10.72 26.08
N ALA A 346 -11.11 11.61 25.53
CA ALA A 346 -9.66 11.53 25.43
C ALA A 346 -8.94 12.54 26.37
N SER A 347 -9.66 13.12 27.33
CA SER A 347 -9.08 14.06 28.30
C SER A 347 -8.01 13.37 29.15
N GLY A 348 -6.83 13.97 29.25
CA GLY A 348 -5.73 13.43 30.04
C GLY A 348 -5.13 12.12 29.53
N LEU A 349 -5.31 11.81 28.24
CA LEU A 349 -4.83 10.59 27.62
C LEU A 349 -3.29 10.49 27.65
N ASP A 350 -2.76 9.40 28.24
CA ASP A 350 -1.36 9.00 28.06
C ASP A 350 -1.24 8.10 26.84
N ILE A 351 -0.60 8.60 25.80
CA ILE A 351 -0.46 7.93 24.50
C ILE A 351 0.33 6.62 24.61
N SER A 352 1.40 6.59 25.41
CA SER A 352 2.22 5.39 25.57
C SER A 352 1.50 4.30 26.36
N ASP A 353 0.78 4.70 27.42
CA ASP A 353 -0.02 3.76 28.23
C ASP A 353 -1.22 3.23 27.45
N PHE A 354 -1.89 4.08 26.67
CA PHE A 354 -2.97 3.67 25.79
C PHE A 354 -2.49 2.61 24.79
N GLU A 355 -1.43 2.92 24.01
CA GLU A 355 -0.88 2.00 23.00
C GLU A 355 -0.50 0.64 23.64
N ARG A 356 0.19 0.66 24.78
CA ARG A 356 0.58 -0.55 25.49
C ARG A 356 -0.62 -1.40 25.91
N LYS A 357 -1.61 -0.79 26.58
CA LYS A 357 -2.81 -1.50 27.06
C LYS A 357 -3.65 -2.05 25.90
N ASP A 358 -3.76 -1.31 24.83
CA ASP A 358 -4.52 -1.72 23.66
C ASP A 358 -3.87 -2.91 22.96
N LEU A 359 -2.54 -2.88 22.74
CA LEU A 359 -1.79 -4.00 22.18
C LEU A 359 -1.84 -5.24 23.10
N GLU A 360 -1.77 -5.06 24.44
CA GLU A 360 -1.96 -6.16 25.40
C GLU A 360 -3.36 -6.78 25.29
N ARG A 361 -4.40 -5.95 25.22
CA ARG A 361 -5.81 -6.39 25.05
C ARG A 361 -6.02 -7.20 23.78
N MET A 362 -5.36 -6.80 22.68
CA MET A 362 -5.41 -7.50 21.40
C MET A 362 -4.52 -8.74 21.35
N ALA A 363 -3.76 -9.03 22.41
CA ALA A 363 -2.76 -10.09 22.46
C ALA A 363 -1.76 -9.99 21.29
N MET A 364 -1.17 -8.80 21.12
CA MET A 364 -0.11 -8.55 20.13
C MET A 364 1.07 -9.50 20.36
N PRO A 365 1.57 -10.23 19.32
CA PRO A 365 2.76 -11.05 19.46
C PRO A 365 3.98 -10.23 19.91
N ALA A 366 4.70 -10.71 20.92
CA ALA A 366 5.84 -9.98 21.52
C ALA A 366 7.02 -9.79 20.55
N GLU A 367 7.12 -10.65 19.54
CA GLU A 367 8.17 -10.62 18.51
C GLU A 367 7.86 -9.68 17.35
N ILE A 368 6.71 -9.03 17.37
CA ILE A 368 6.26 -8.11 16.32
C ILE A 368 5.93 -6.75 16.94
N VAL A 369 6.44 -5.69 16.38
CA VAL A 369 6.05 -4.31 16.70
C VAL A 369 5.17 -3.77 15.58
N MET A 370 4.09 -3.08 15.94
CA MET A 370 3.21 -2.46 14.94
C MET A 370 4.01 -1.56 13.98
N ARG A 371 3.61 -1.54 12.72
CA ARG A 371 4.32 -0.85 11.62
C ARG A 371 4.59 0.64 11.92
N HIS A 372 3.63 1.29 12.54
CA HIS A 372 3.70 2.69 12.96
C HIS A 372 3.21 2.79 14.41
N ARG A 373 4.11 3.10 15.34
CA ARG A 373 3.71 3.44 16.71
C ARG A 373 3.13 4.85 16.75
N LEU A 374 2.21 5.09 17.66
CA LEU A 374 1.48 6.37 17.75
C LEU A 374 2.40 7.61 17.72
N PRO A 375 3.56 7.66 18.43
CA PRO A 375 4.42 8.85 18.45
C PRO A 375 5.00 9.26 17.09
N HIS A 376 4.99 8.37 16.09
CA HIS A 376 5.49 8.67 14.73
C HIS A 376 4.54 8.24 13.61
N PHE A 377 3.25 8.09 13.92
CA PHE A 377 2.24 7.66 12.96
C PHE A 377 1.77 8.82 12.10
N GLN A 378 2.54 9.17 11.07
CA GLN A 378 2.28 10.33 10.22
C GLN A 378 0.92 10.30 9.53
N HIS A 379 0.44 9.14 9.08
CA HIS A 379 -0.88 8.98 8.45
C HIS A 379 -2.01 9.56 9.30
N LEU A 380 -1.92 9.43 10.62
CA LEU A 380 -2.94 9.91 11.55
C LEU A 380 -2.74 11.37 11.96
N PHE A 381 -1.48 11.83 12.06
CA PHE A 381 -1.15 13.07 12.74
C PHE A 381 -0.47 14.13 11.85
N SER A 382 -0.08 13.78 10.62
CA SER A 382 0.46 14.72 9.64
C SER A 382 -0.55 14.98 8.52
N GLY A 383 -1.58 15.80 8.79
CA GLY A 383 -2.66 16.11 7.86
C GLY A 383 -4.01 15.46 8.19
N GLY A 384 -4.05 14.33 8.91
CA GLY A 384 -5.28 13.73 9.45
C GLY A 384 -6.19 13.02 8.47
N GLY A 385 -5.77 12.81 7.23
CA GLY A 385 -6.58 12.13 6.20
C GLY A 385 -6.96 10.70 6.55
N TYR A 386 -6.10 9.98 7.26
CA TYR A 386 -6.30 8.60 7.67
C TYR A 386 -6.63 8.42 9.17
N ALA A 387 -6.91 9.49 9.92
CA ALA A 387 -7.34 9.35 11.32
C ALA A 387 -8.69 8.64 11.40
N ALA A 388 -8.79 7.60 12.21
CA ALA A 388 -9.86 6.60 12.22
C ALA A 388 -10.09 5.93 10.85
N GLY A 389 -9.11 6.00 9.96
CA GLY A 389 -9.23 5.58 8.57
C GLY A 389 -8.10 4.65 8.10
N TYR A 390 -7.19 4.22 8.97
CA TYR A 390 -6.08 3.35 8.54
C TYR A 390 -6.55 1.94 8.13
N TYR A 391 -7.75 1.52 8.56
CA TYR A 391 -8.43 0.31 8.09
C TYR A 391 -8.68 0.31 6.57
N SER A 392 -8.71 1.47 5.93
CA SER A 392 -9.05 1.67 4.51
C SER A 392 -8.21 0.84 3.55
N TYR A 393 -6.92 0.64 3.84
CA TYR A 393 -6.05 -0.22 3.03
C TYR A 393 -6.51 -1.67 3.00
N MET A 394 -6.89 -2.22 4.17
CA MET A 394 -7.42 -3.60 4.26
C MET A 394 -8.82 -3.70 3.63
N TRP A 395 -9.66 -2.70 3.83
CA TRP A 395 -10.99 -2.64 3.23
C TRP A 395 -10.91 -2.63 1.71
N SER A 396 -10.07 -1.75 1.16
CA SER A 396 -9.82 -1.69 -0.29
C SER A 396 -9.15 -2.96 -0.82
N GLU A 397 -8.32 -3.64 -0.02
CA GLU A 397 -7.71 -4.90 -0.43
C GLU A 397 -8.72 -6.06 -0.52
N VAL A 398 -9.79 -6.04 0.27
CA VAL A 398 -10.93 -6.95 0.09
C VAL A 398 -11.58 -6.70 -1.28
N LEU A 399 -11.76 -5.42 -1.65
CA LEU A 399 -12.32 -5.03 -2.94
C LEU A 399 -11.38 -5.42 -4.09
N ASP A 400 -10.08 -5.15 -3.99
CA ASP A 400 -9.12 -5.42 -5.07
C ASP A 400 -8.96 -6.92 -5.34
N ALA A 401 -8.85 -7.73 -4.29
CA ALA A 401 -8.69 -9.16 -4.41
C ALA A 401 -9.90 -9.81 -5.10
N ASP A 402 -11.12 -9.44 -4.74
CA ASP A 402 -12.34 -9.91 -5.40
C ASP A 402 -12.49 -9.32 -6.81
N ALA A 403 -12.04 -8.08 -7.04
CA ALA A 403 -12.06 -7.46 -8.36
C ALA A 403 -11.13 -8.16 -9.33
N PHE A 404 -9.91 -8.55 -8.90
CA PHE A 404 -9.01 -9.30 -9.75
C PHE A 404 -9.51 -10.74 -9.97
N ALA A 405 -10.12 -11.36 -8.95
CA ALA A 405 -10.77 -12.66 -9.11
C ALA A 405 -11.84 -12.66 -10.22
N ALA A 406 -12.51 -11.52 -10.47
CA ALA A 406 -13.44 -11.40 -11.59
C ALA A 406 -12.76 -11.59 -12.97
N PHE A 407 -11.53 -11.14 -13.13
CA PHE A 407 -10.74 -11.39 -14.35
C PHE A 407 -10.25 -12.85 -14.39
N GLU A 408 -9.81 -13.41 -13.25
CA GLU A 408 -9.39 -14.81 -13.17
C GLU A 408 -10.54 -15.77 -13.55
N GLU A 409 -11.78 -15.48 -13.13
CA GLU A 409 -12.99 -16.24 -13.46
C GLU A 409 -13.27 -16.28 -14.98
N THR A 410 -12.86 -15.25 -15.74
CA THR A 410 -12.96 -15.26 -17.20
C THR A 410 -11.88 -16.10 -17.89
N GLY A 411 -10.82 -16.47 -17.16
CA GLY A 411 -9.61 -17.09 -17.72
C GLY A 411 -8.70 -16.12 -18.49
N ASN A 412 -8.98 -14.80 -18.44
CA ASN A 412 -8.21 -13.78 -19.15
C ASN A 412 -8.04 -12.53 -18.28
N ALA A 413 -6.82 -12.31 -17.79
CA ALA A 413 -6.48 -11.13 -16.99
C ALA A 413 -6.70 -9.78 -17.72
N PHE A 414 -6.94 -9.81 -19.04
CA PHE A 414 -7.21 -8.66 -19.86
C PHE A 414 -8.57 -8.77 -20.60
N ASP A 415 -9.54 -9.44 -19.98
CA ASP A 415 -10.88 -9.58 -20.57
C ASP A 415 -11.49 -8.21 -20.88
N PRO A 416 -11.85 -7.92 -22.15
CA PRO A 416 -12.25 -6.58 -22.57
C PRO A 416 -13.63 -6.18 -22.01
N ALA A 417 -14.52 -7.13 -21.74
CA ALA A 417 -15.83 -6.84 -21.18
C ALA A 417 -15.69 -6.47 -19.69
N MET A 418 -14.86 -7.21 -18.96
CA MET A 418 -14.56 -6.91 -17.57
C MET A 418 -13.76 -5.60 -17.43
N ALA A 419 -12.77 -5.37 -18.28
CA ALA A 419 -12.01 -4.11 -18.33
C ALA A 419 -12.91 -2.90 -18.62
N LYS A 420 -13.88 -3.03 -19.52
CA LYS A 420 -14.86 -1.98 -19.77
C LYS A 420 -15.72 -1.68 -18.53
N ARG A 421 -16.22 -2.69 -17.83
CA ARG A 421 -16.98 -2.50 -16.60
C ARG A 421 -16.12 -1.85 -15.51
N LEU A 422 -14.89 -2.29 -15.36
CA LEU A 422 -13.93 -1.73 -14.41
C LEU A 422 -13.68 -0.24 -14.70
N ARG A 423 -13.45 0.12 -15.97
CA ARG A 423 -13.31 1.51 -16.38
C ARG A 423 -14.57 2.32 -16.05
N ASP A 424 -15.74 1.85 -16.48
CA ASP A 424 -16.98 2.63 -16.46
C ASP A 424 -17.53 2.82 -15.04
N TYR A 425 -17.28 1.87 -14.12
CA TYR A 425 -17.85 1.91 -12.77
C TYR A 425 -16.84 2.22 -11.66
N VAL A 426 -15.53 2.02 -11.90
CA VAL A 426 -14.49 2.28 -10.92
C VAL A 426 -13.61 3.45 -11.35
N TYR A 427 -12.83 3.30 -12.44
CA TYR A 427 -11.83 4.29 -12.80
C TYR A 427 -12.41 5.63 -13.32
N SER A 428 -13.52 5.62 -14.03
CA SER A 428 -14.05 6.86 -14.62
C SER A 428 -15.23 7.47 -13.87
N ALA A 429 -15.79 6.75 -12.91
CA ALA A 429 -16.99 7.17 -12.22
C ALA A 429 -16.73 8.29 -11.19
N GLY A 430 -15.50 8.43 -10.68
CA GLY A 430 -15.24 9.31 -9.55
C GLY A 430 -16.24 9.03 -8.41
N ASN A 431 -16.69 10.07 -7.74
CA ASN A 431 -17.69 9.95 -6.66
C ASN A 431 -19.13 10.28 -7.13
N LEU A 432 -19.49 9.89 -8.37
CA LEU A 432 -20.84 10.10 -8.91
C LEU A 432 -21.90 9.17 -8.28
N ARG A 433 -21.47 8.07 -7.68
CA ARG A 433 -22.32 7.03 -7.11
C ARG A 433 -21.79 6.61 -5.76
N ASP A 434 -22.66 6.07 -4.93
CA ASP A 434 -22.20 5.35 -3.74
C ASP A 434 -21.20 4.26 -4.16
N PRO A 435 -20.02 4.17 -3.52
CA PRO A 435 -18.98 3.23 -3.90
C PRO A 435 -19.42 1.76 -3.87
N SER A 436 -20.33 1.39 -2.96
CA SER A 436 -20.87 0.03 -2.89
C SER A 436 -21.72 -0.28 -4.13
N GLU A 437 -22.50 0.70 -4.60
CA GLU A 437 -23.32 0.55 -5.82
C GLU A 437 -22.42 0.57 -7.09
N ALA A 438 -21.36 1.37 -7.09
CA ALA A 438 -20.37 1.36 -8.17
C ALA A 438 -19.69 -0.01 -8.26
N TYR A 439 -19.25 -0.57 -7.12
CA TYR A 439 -18.65 -1.88 -7.05
C TYR A 439 -19.61 -3.01 -7.47
N LYS A 440 -20.86 -3.01 -6.98
CA LYS A 440 -21.90 -3.96 -7.44
C LYS A 440 -22.15 -3.87 -8.94
N SER A 441 -22.14 -2.66 -9.50
CA SER A 441 -22.29 -2.46 -10.95
C SER A 441 -21.13 -3.05 -11.74
N PHE A 442 -19.90 -3.00 -11.18
CA PHE A 442 -18.73 -3.65 -11.74
C PHE A 442 -18.78 -5.18 -11.55
N ARG A 443 -18.91 -5.66 -10.30
CA ARG A 443 -18.69 -7.06 -9.92
C ARG A 443 -19.95 -7.93 -9.98
N GLY A 444 -21.13 -7.31 -9.85
CA GLY A 444 -22.44 -7.99 -9.72
C GLY A 444 -22.85 -8.27 -8.26
N ARG A 445 -21.94 -8.13 -7.32
CA ARG A 445 -22.14 -8.33 -5.87
C ARG A 445 -21.15 -7.50 -5.06
N LEU A 446 -21.32 -7.39 -3.76
CA LEU A 446 -20.27 -6.93 -2.86
C LEU A 446 -19.25 -8.07 -2.62
N PRO A 447 -18.00 -7.75 -2.31
CA PRO A 447 -17.00 -8.75 -2.01
C PRO A 447 -17.24 -9.42 -0.65
N THR A 448 -16.63 -10.60 -0.47
CA THR A 448 -16.39 -11.20 0.85
C THR A 448 -14.89 -11.15 1.14
N VAL A 449 -14.50 -11.39 2.38
CA VAL A 449 -13.09 -11.42 2.79
C VAL A 449 -12.30 -12.58 2.18
N ASP A 450 -12.97 -13.60 1.62
CA ASP A 450 -12.36 -14.85 1.17
C ASP A 450 -11.24 -14.65 0.14
N ALA A 451 -11.44 -13.72 -0.83
CA ALA A 451 -10.43 -13.44 -1.84
C ALA A 451 -9.15 -12.83 -1.22
N LEU A 452 -9.29 -11.93 -0.26
CA LEU A 452 -8.17 -11.38 0.52
C LEU A 452 -7.44 -12.48 1.31
N LEU A 453 -8.19 -13.31 2.03
CA LEU A 453 -7.60 -14.41 2.81
C LEU A 453 -6.82 -15.38 1.92
N LYS A 454 -7.34 -15.70 0.74
CA LYS A 454 -6.65 -16.51 -0.25
C LYS A 454 -5.37 -15.81 -0.75
N LYS A 455 -5.46 -14.54 -1.14
CA LYS A 455 -4.33 -13.72 -1.61
C LYS A 455 -3.19 -13.70 -0.60
N ARG A 456 -3.49 -13.57 0.70
CA ARG A 456 -2.53 -13.55 1.80
C ARG A 456 -2.14 -14.94 2.33
N GLY A 457 -2.70 -16.01 1.78
CA GLY A 457 -2.47 -17.37 2.28
C GLY A 457 -2.95 -17.57 3.71
N LEU A 458 -4.08 -16.94 4.06
CA LEU A 458 -4.75 -17.03 5.36
C LEU A 458 -6.05 -17.84 5.31
N ALA A 459 -6.48 -18.31 4.13
CA ALA A 459 -7.78 -18.97 3.94
C ALA A 459 -7.92 -20.26 4.79
N ASP A 460 -6.85 -21.06 4.86
CA ASP A 460 -6.83 -22.34 5.58
C ASP A 460 -6.37 -22.21 7.05
N VAL A 461 -6.16 -20.97 7.53
CA VAL A 461 -5.72 -20.70 8.90
C VAL A 461 -6.93 -20.44 9.78
N THR A 462 -7.14 -21.31 10.78
CA THR A 462 -8.17 -21.07 11.80
C THR A 462 -7.76 -19.92 12.71
N SER A 463 -8.73 -19.08 13.10
CA SER A 463 -8.50 -18.01 14.07
C SER A 463 -8.06 -18.58 15.42
N ALA A 464 -7.00 -18.01 15.98
CA ALA A 464 -6.47 -18.36 17.30
C ALA A 464 -7.16 -17.56 18.41
#